data_f9a0b8e1392bbfbb758584230c0d8f08
#
_entry.id   f9a0b8e1392bbfbb758584230c0d8f08
#
_cell.length_a   1.000
_cell.length_b   1.000
_cell.length_c   1.000
_cell.angle_alpha   90.00
_cell.angle_beta   90.00
_cell.angle_gamma   90.00
#
_symmetry.space_group_name_H-M   'P 1'
#
loop_
_entity.id
_entity.type
_entity.pdbx_description
1 polymer ?
#
loop_
_entity_poly.entity_id
_entity_poly.type
_entity_poly.pdbx_seq_one_letter_code
_entity_poly.pdbx_strand_id
1 'polypeptide(L)'
;MTITADGSGTTAARSPLASAASGIAVHPAWLRLKAAATAIQPLQVHDGSVPEEAGRAEAAGHVDTIVGAIGELSPLLPHDAAYLAALVKDFGRWAAGGFGVPDFLDSLTAFQPQLDRENGLVHLVVFPMYTQNGSPDRLVEAVLVEVIWPGFIAELEAGDYSNKLFVPIRFLDFTAGYDTNSAVLFPETVAMRETPAFTWGAIFADREAARFRRVLRAAAGITSLDLPQDAAALLENQQLAEETFVMWDLIHDRTHMRGDLPFDPFMIKQRMPYFLYSLEELRCDLTAFREAVRIQHDAGAPEAARRHAALVQYAVIFDRIFRFAITGNRVRNYDGLGGQLLFAWMHQHRVLHWTDGKLSIDWDLVPEVVIALGRQIDDLYWRSIDRPKVAHWLAAYEMLTRTLTPHPASVWAKGPEALPLTGLPREITDQVLDDEFPLSMFYEALARKLRPVIESTAGITGSTDSAAAPAGNGSAA
;
A
#
# COMPACT_ATOMS: atom_id res chain seq x y z
N MET A 1 -43.49 -10.13 -31.09
CA MET A 1 -43.78 -10.02 -29.67
C MET A 1 -42.63 -9.20 -29.07
N THR A 2 -42.91 -7.92 -28.89
CA THR A 2 -41.92 -6.87 -28.54
C THR A 2 -41.76 -6.87 -27.03
N ILE A 3 -40.56 -7.14 -26.52
CA ILE A 3 -40.24 -7.04 -25.08
C ILE A 3 -39.57 -5.69 -24.87
N THR A 4 -40.29 -4.81 -24.19
CA THR A 4 -39.77 -3.51 -23.69
C THR A 4 -38.82 -3.75 -22.54
N ALA A 5 -37.58 -3.24 -22.64
CA ALA A 5 -36.61 -3.20 -21.57
C ALA A 5 -37.00 -2.07 -20.59
N ASP A 6 -37.33 -2.46 -19.39
CA ASP A 6 -37.58 -1.56 -18.26
C ASP A 6 -36.25 -1.27 -17.57
N GLY A 7 -35.74 -0.07 -17.77
CA GLY A 7 -34.51 0.43 -17.17
C GLY A 7 -34.77 1.04 -15.79
N SER A 8 -34.85 0.24 -14.74
CA SER A 8 -34.79 0.73 -13.37
C SER A 8 -33.35 0.78 -12.88
N GLY A 9 -32.66 1.90 -13.13
CA GLY A 9 -31.42 2.24 -12.45
C GLY A 9 -31.68 2.41 -10.95
N THR A 10 -31.43 1.38 -10.16
CA THR A 10 -31.36 1.48 -8.71
C THR A 10 -30.11 2.29 -8.35
N THR A 11 -30.27 3.60 -8.12
CA THR A 11 -29.34 4.37 -7.32
C THR A 11 -29.28 3.75 -5.94
N ALA A 12 -28.23 2.99 -5.66
CA ALA A 12 -27.97 2.48 -4.32
C ALA A 12 -27.95 3.68 -3.36
N ALA A 13 -28.85 3.72 -2.40
CA ALA A 13 -28.89 4.74 -1.37
C ALA A 13 -27.54 4.69 -0.64
N ARG A 14 -26.78 5.80 -0.67
CA ARG A 14 -25.55 5.92 0.12
C ARG A 14 -25.88 5.65 1.59
N SER A 15 -25.02 4.89 2.27
CA SER A 15 -25.17 4.63 3.69
C SER A 15 -25.21 5.96 4.46
N PRO A 16 -25.92 6.05 5.60
CA PRO A 16 -25.92 7.27 6.44
C PRO A 16 -24.51 7.75 6.81
N LEU A 17 -23.55 6.83 6.99
CA LEU A 17 -22.16 7.13 7.28
C LEU A 17 -21.44 7.78 6.08
N ALA A 18 -21.66 7.31 4.85
CA ALA A 18 -21.10 7.92 3.65
C ALA A 18 -21.62 9.36 3.40
N SER A 19 -22.84 9.67 3.85
CA SER A 19 -23.38 11.02 3.83
C SER A 19 -22.71 11.91 4.88
N ALA A 20 -22.40 11.37 6.08
CA ALA A 20 -21.68 12.08 7.13
C ALA A 20 -20.22 12.37 6.73
N ALA A 21 -19.55 11.41 6.10
CA ALA A 21 -18.19 11.54 5.58
C ALA A 21 -18.04 12.73 4.62
N SER A 22 -18.94 12.82 3.65
CA SER A 22 -18.96 13.94 2.68
C SER A 22 -19.23 15.30 3.38
N GLY A 23 -19.99 15.32 4.48
CA GLY A 23 -20.26 16.52 5.26
C GLY A 23 -19.03 17.02 6.03
N ILE A 24 -18.20 16.12 6.57
CA ILE A 24 -17.00 16.50 7.33
C ILE A 24 -15.93 17.09 6.42
N ALA A 25 -15.73 16.53 5.22
CA ALA A 25 -14.72 17.00 4.27
C ALA A 25 -14.96 18.43 3.78
N VAL A 26 -16.22 18.91 3.80
CA VAL A 26 -16.57 20.30 3.46
C VAL A 26 -16.86 21.16 4.69
N HIS A 27 -16.71 20.62 5.91
CA HIS A 27 -17.01 21.36 7.14
C HIS A 27 -16.03 22.54 7.33
N PRO A 28 -16.51 23.74 7.66
CA PRO A 28 -15.63 24.91 7.82
C PRO A 28 -14.49 24.72 8.84
N ALA A 29 -14.70 23.95 9.91
CA ALA A 29 -13.65 23.64 10.89
C ALA A 29 -12.55 22.77 10.26
N TRP A 30 -12.88 21.76 9.46
CA TRP A 30 -11.89 20.98 8.72
C TRP A 30 -11.05 21.85 7.79
N LEU A 31 -11.69 22.71 7.00
CA LEU A 31 -11.00 23.58 6.06
C LEU A 31 -10.03 24.55 6.79
N ARG A 32 -10.44 25.10 7.95
CA ARG A 32 -9.56 25.92 8.79
C ARG A 32 -8.39 25.13 9.39
N LEU A 33 -8.65 23.92 9.88
CA LEU A 33 -7.63 23.03 10.41
C LEU A 33 -6.58 22.71 9.34
N LYS A 34 -7.02 22.26 8.16
CA LYS A 34 -6.14 21.96 7.03
C LYS A 34 -5.30 23.16 6.61
N ALA A 35 -5.92 24.34 6.54
CA ALA A 35 -5.21 25.58 6.19
C ALA A 35 -4.15 25.93 7.26
N ALA A 36 -4.46 25.81 8.55
CA ALA A 36 -3.53 26.07 9.64
C ALA A 36 -2.39 25.05 9.70
N ALA A 37 -2.69 23.74 9.46
CA ALA A 37 -1.67 22.70 9.34
C ALA A 37 -0.73 22.95 8.17
N THR A 38 -1.24 23.40 7.02
CA THR A 38 -0.41 23.80 5.88
C THR A 38 0.43 25.05 6.18
N ALA A 39 -0.11 26.02 6.90
CA ALA A 39 0.57 27.29 7.18
C ALA A 39 1.67 27.16 8.22
N ILE A 40 1.60 26.20 9.15
CA ILE A 40 2.66 25.97 10.15
C ILE A 40 3.88 25.24 9.55
N GLN A 41 3.70 24.43 8.50
CA GLN A 41 4.78 23.63 7.89
C GLN A 41 6.02 24.44 7.47
N PRO A 42 5.90 25.62 6.82
CA PRO A 42 7.07 26.42 6.46
C PRO A 42 7.85 26.95 7.64
N LEU A 43 7.28 26.99 8.86
CA LEU A 43 7.93 27.41 10.09
C LEU A 43 8.71 26.27 10.75
N GLN A 44 8.41 25.03 10.38
CA GLN A 44 9.02 23.82 10.94
C GLN A 44 10.27 23.42 10.17
N VAL A 45 11.21 22.77 10.86
CA VAL A 45 12.33 22.07 10.24
C VAL A 45 12.08 20.57 10.22
N HIS A 46 12.97 19.79 9.63
CA HIS A 46 12.82 18.35 9.33
C HIS A 46 12.39 17.47 10.53
N ASP A 47 12.71 17.84 11.75
CA ASP A 47 12.33 17.11 12.97
C ASP A 47 10.99 17.60 13.57
N GLY A 48 10.32 18.53 12.91
CA GLY A 48 9.04 19.10 13.32
C GLY A 48 9.12 20.28 14.27
N SER A 49 10.32 20.65 14.75
CA SER A 49 10.49 21.83 15.62
C SER A 49 10.40 23.15 14.86
N VAL A 50 10.09 24.25 15.58
CA VAL A 50 10.13 25.63 15.06
C VAL A 50 11.27 26.37 15.76
N PRO A 51 12.48 26.37 15.16
CA PRO A 51 13.68 26.94 15.82
C PRO A 51 13.66 28.47 15.88
N GLU A 52 13.10 29.15 14.88
CA GLU A 52 13.06 30.59 14.75
C GLU A 52 12.13 31.23 15.80
N GLU A 53 12.67 32.05 16.70
CA GLU A 53 11.89 32.70 17.72
C GLU A 53 10.78 33.62 17.15
N ALA A 54 11.05 34.29 16.05
CA ALA A 54 10.07 35.10 15.32
C ALA A 54 8.90 34.28 14.77
N GLY A 55 9.14 33.04 14.35
CA GLY A 55 8.10 32.11 13.85
C GLY A 55 7.23 31.49 14.91
N ARG A 56 7.67 31.48 16.19
CA ARG A 56 6.94 30.81 17.27
C ARG A 56 5.60 31.47 17.60
N ALA A 57 5.53 32.80 17.52
CA ALA A 57 4.27 33.52 17.72
C ALA A 57 3.25 33.20 16.62
N GLU A 58 3.69 33.10 15.38
CA GLU A 58 2.87 32.70 14.25
C GLU A 58 2.43 31.23 14.37
N ALA A 59 3.36 30.33 14.73
CA ALA A 59 3.08 28.91 14.99
C ALA A 59 2.04 28.74 16.11
N ALA A 60 2.11 29.55 17.17
CA ALA A 60 1.10 29.53 18.24
C ALA A 60 -0.30 29.87 17.72
N GLY A 61 -0.44 30.88 16.86
CA GLY A 61 -1.73 31.22 16.23
C GLY A 61 -2.29 30.09 15.35
N HIS A 62 -1.43 29.37 14.64
CA HIS A 62 -1.83 28.20 13.87
C HIS A 62 -2.25 27.03 14.76
N VAL A 63 -1.53 26.78 15.85
CA VAL A 63 -1.89 25.75 16.85
C VAL A 63 -3.23 26.07 17.50
N ASP A 64 -3.48 27.34 17.89
CA ASP A 64 -4.78 27.76 18.44
C ASP A 64 -5.92 27.49 17.44
N THR A 65 -5.68 27.74 16.16
CA THR A 65 -6.65 27.46 15.09
C THR A 65 -6.90 25.96 14.95
N ILE A 66 -5.85 25.13 14.95
CA ILE A 66 -5.95 23.66 14.89
C ILE A 66 -6.74 23.13 16.09
N VAL A 67 -6.38 23.55 17.30
CA VAL A 67 -7.04 23.12 18.55
C VAL A 67 -8.52 23.52 18.57
N GLY A 68 -8.84 24.76 18.19
CA GLY A 68 -10.22 25.23 18.08
C GLY A 68 -11.04 24.41 17.09
N ALA A 69 -10.46 24.12 15.92
CA ALA A 69 -11.13 23.31 14.89
C ALA A 69 -11.32 21.84 15.32
N ILE A 70 -10.36 21.24 16.03
CA ILE A 70 -10.51 19.91 16.64
C ILE A 70 -11.70 19.90 17.62
N GLY A 71 -11.82 20.94 18.45
CA GLY A 71 -12.94 21.07 19.38
C GLY A 71 -14.30 21.12 18.69
N GLU A 72 -14.40 21.79 17.54
CA GLU A 72 -15.63 21.85 16.73
C GLU A 72 -15.94 20.52 16.01
N LEU A 73 -14.92 19.77 15.60
CA LEU A 73 -15.07 18.48 14.89
C LEU A 73 -15.30 17.29 15.84
N SER A 74 -14.80 17.36 17.06
CA SER A 74 -14.87 16.26 18.05
C SER A 74 -16.29 15.70 18.27
N PRO A 75 -17.35 16.51 18.38
CA PRO A 75 -18.72 15.99 18.49
C PRO A 75 -19.21 15.18 17.26
N LEU A 76 -18.59 15.38 16.11
CA LEU A 76 -18.89 14.63 14.86
C LEU A 76 -18.13 13.31 14.77
N LEU A 77 -17.12 13.10 15.62
CA LEU A 77 -16.20 11.96 15.65
C LEU A 77 -16.15 11.35 17.08
N PRO A 78 -17.28 10.88 17.64
CA PRO A 78 -17.35 10.43 19.03
C PRO A 78 -16.47 9.20 19.33
N HIS A 79 -16.18 8.35 18.34
CA HIS A 79 -15.27 7.22 18.46
C HIS A 79 -13.81 7.66 18.63
N ASP A 80 -13.42 8.85 18.13
CA ASP A 80 -12.10 9.44 18.28
C ASP A 80 -11.97 10.37 19.51
N ALA A 81 -12.99 10.49 20.36
CA ALA A 81 -13.06 11.51 21.42
C ALA A 81 -11.84 11.47 22.36
N ALA A 82 -11.39 10.28 22.77
CA ALA A 82 -10.22 10.14 23.67
C ALA A 82 -8.94 10.61 22.98
N TYR A 83 -8.74 10.23 21.73
CA TYR A 83 -7.62 10.66 20.90
C TYR A 83 -7.64 12.19 20.69
N LEU A 84 -8.76 12.76 20.25
CA LEU A 84 -8.88 14.20 19.99
C LEU A 84 -8.66 15.04 21.25
N ALA A 85 -9.12 14.55 22.41
CA ALA A 85 -8.86 15.22 23.69
C ALA A 85 -7.36 15.16 24.09
N ALA A 86 -6.66 14.06 23.81
CA ALA A 86 -5.23 13.94 24.03
C ALA A 86 -4.44 14.83 23.04
N LEU A 87 -4.86 14.85 21.78
CA LEU A 87 -4.24 15.65 20.72
C LEU A 87 -4.23 17.15 21.04
N VAL A 88 -5.34 17.69 21.54
CA VAL A 88 -5.43 19.09 22.03
C VAL A 88 -4.38 19.37 23.11
N LYS A 89 -4.17 18.42 24.05
CA LYS A 89 -3.17 18.58 25.11
C LYS A 89 -1.75 18.53 24.56
N ASP A 90 -1.49 17.64 23.57
CA ASP A 90 -0.17 17.51 22.96
C ASP A 90 0.21 18.79 22.22
N PHE A 91 -0.68 19.36 21.43
CA PHE A 91 -0.47 20.66 20.79
C PHE A 91 -0.22 21.76 21.83
N GLY A 92 -1.01 21.81 22.90
CA GLY A 92 -0.82 22.78 23.96
C GLY A 92 0.54 22.63 24.67
N ARG A 93 0.99 21.39 24.94
CA ARG A 93 2.31 21.14 25.55
C ARG A 93 3.45 21.52 24.58
N TRP A 94 3.30 21.23 23.31
CA TRP A 94 4.30 21.59 22.31
C TRP A 94 4.47 23.11 22.20
N ALA A 95 3.37 23.86 22.15
CA ALA A 95 3.40 25.32 22.12
C ALA A 95 3.99 25.90 23.42
N ALA A 96 3.54 25.45 24.62
CA ALA A 96 4.05 25.87 25.91
C ALA A 96 5.55 25.53 26.08
N GLY A 97 6.03 24.46 25.48
CA GLY A 97 7.43 24.04 25.44
C GLY A 97 8.30 24.81 24.45
N GLY A 98 7.78 25.85 23.79
CA GLY A 98 8.52 26.70 22.86
C GLY A 98 8.80 26.02 21.49
N PHE A 99 7.95 25.10 21.06
CA PHE A 99 7.99 24.45 19.77
C PHE A 99 9.28 23.67 19.48
N GLY A 100 9.84 22.99 20.50
CA GLY A 100 10.90 22.01 20.32
C GLY A 100 10.43 20.81 19.50
N VAL A 101 11.25 19.76 19.41
CA VAL A 101 10.85 18.51 18.74
C VAL A 101 9.53 18.02 19.35
N PRO A 102 8.47 17.85 18.53
CA PRO A 102 7.16 17.49 19.06
C PRO A 102 7.16 16.07 19.64
N ASP A 103 6.37 15.90 20.72
CA ASP A 103 6.12 14.62 21.37
C ASP A 103 4.62 14.43 21.50
N PHE A 104 4.05 13.58 20.64
CA PHE A 104 2.63 13.30 20.51
C PHE A 104 2.29 11.86 20.92
N LEU A 105 3.08 11.29 21.84
CA LEU A 105 2.90 9.91 22.29
C LEU A 105 1.53 9.67 22.96
N ASP A 106 1.01 10.64 23.73
CA ASP A 106 -0.27 10.48 24.43
C ASP A 106 -1.43 10.36 23.43
N SER A 107 -1.50 11.27 22.45
CA SER A 107 -2.53 11.21 21.42
C SER A 107 -2.36 10.00 20.51
N LEU A 108 -1.12 9.65 20.15
CA LEU A 108 -0.84 8.46 19.36
C LEU A 108 -1.25 7.17 20.09
N THR A 109 -1.01 7.10 21.40
CA THR A 109 -1.44 5.97 22.23
C THR A 109 -2.96 5.86 22.33
N ALA A 110 -3.66 7.01 22.36
CA ALA A 110 -5.11 7.05 22.39
C ALA A 110 -5.75 6.76 21.02
N PHE A 111 -5.02 6.94 19.91
CA PHE A 111 -5.51 6.68 18.56
C PHE A 111 -5.35 5.20 18.20
N GLN A 112 -6.43 4.47 18.21
CA GLN A 112 -6.46 3.04 17.94
C GLN A 112 -7.53 2.68 16.88
N PRO A 113 -7.35 3.11 15.62
CA PRO A 113 -8.35 2.95 14.55
C PRO A 113 -8.66 1.48 14.21
N GLN A 114 -7.79 0.57 14.58
CA GLN A 114 -7.98 -0.86 14.38
C GLN A 114 -9.04 -1.50 15.29
N LEU A 115 -9.48 -0.79 16.33
CA LEU A 115 -10.51 -1.30 17.26
C LEU A 115 -11.94 -1.07 16.74
N ASP A 116 -12.14 0.01 15.97
CA ASP A 116 -13.46 0.45 15.50
C ASP A 116 -13.51 0.45 13.96
N ARG A 117 -13.33 -0.74 13.37
CA ARG A 117 -13.38 -0.91 11.91
C ARG A 117 -14.82 -1.10 11.46
N GLU A 118 -15.47 -0.02 11.11
CA GLU A 118 -16.80 0.01 10.52
C GLU A 118 -16.77 0.65 9.14
N ASN A 119 -17.46 0.06 8.17
CA ASN A 119 -17.45 0.57 6.80
C ASN A 119 -18.06 1.97 6.72
N GLY A 120 -17.28 2.92 6.24
CA GLY A 120 -17.67 4.33 6.16
C GLY A 120 -17.38 5.16 7.42
N LEU A 121 -16.74 4.57 8.44
CA LEU A 121 -16.31 5.32 9.62
C LEU A 121 -15.20 6.31 9.24
N VAL A 122 -15.36 7.56 9.68
CA VAL A 122 -14.41 8.64 9.38
C VAL A 122 -13.49 8.90 10.55
N HIS A 123 -12.18 8.97 10.29
CA HIS A 123 -11.18 9.42 11.26
C HIS A 123 -10.53 10.73 10.82
N LEU A 124 -10.28 11.60 11.80
CA LEU A 124 -9.43 12.78 11.65
C LEU A 124 -8.05 12.43 12.21
N VAL A 125 -7.02 12.40 11.35
CA VAL A 125 -5.65 12.10 11.76
C VAL A 125 -4.81 13.36 11.64
N VAL A 126 -4.26 13.85 12.76
CA VAL A 126 -3.41 15.06 12.79
C VAL A 126 -2.20 14.78 13.67
N PHE A 127 -1.02 14.74 13.05
CA PHE A 127 0.24 14.52 13.78
C PHE A 127 1.41 15.21 13.08
N PRO A 128 2.47 15.57 13.81
CA PRO A 128 3.80 15.70 13.22
C PRO A 128 4.27 14.33 12.76
N MET A 129 4.32 14.10 11.43
CA MET A 129 4.65 12.79 10.86
C MET A 129 5.34 12.90 9.51
N TYR A 130 6.26 11.98 9.23
CA TYR A 130 6.79 11.82 7.89
C TYR A 130 5.83 10.98 7.03
N THR A 131 5.90 11.14 5.71
CA THR A 131 5.14 10.30 4.78
C THR A 131 6.04 9.22 4.20
N GLN A 132 5.68 7.97 4.39
CA GLN A 132 6.45 6.85 3.85
C GLN A 132 6.47 6.92 2.31
N ASN A 133 7.66 6.75 1.72
CA ASN A 133 7.90 6.98 0.28
C ASN A 133 7.58 8.40 -0.21
N GLY A 134 7.47 9.35 0.70
CA GLY A 134 7.25 10.77 0.46
C GLY A 134 8.31 11.63 1.13
N SER A 135 7.89 12.68 1.85
CA SER A 135 8.79 13.55 2.61
C SER A 135 9.35 12.84 3.84
N PRO A 136 10.67 12.86 4.08
CA PRO A 136 11.25 12.40 5.34
C PRO A 136 11.02 13.39 6.50
N ASP A 137 10.55 14.61 6.20
CA ASP A 137 10.33 15.65 7.19
C ASP A 137 9.08 15.34 8.02
N ARG A 138 9.20 15.52 9.33
CA ARG A 138 8.12 15.25 10.29
C ARG A 138 7.33 16.52 10.61
N LEU A 139 6.68 17.03 9.58
CA LEU A 139 5.86 18.24 9.68
C LEU A 139 4.45 17.90 10.18
N VAL A 140 3.73 18.92 10.68
CA VAL A 140 2.32 18.73 11.03
C VAL A 140 1.51 18.43 9.76
N GLU A 141 0.99 17.24 9.68
CA GLU A 141 0.10 16.79 8.60
C GLU A 141 -1.30 16.55 9.15
N ALA A 142 -2.29 16.80 8.33
CA ALA A 142 -3.69 16.54 8.64
C ALA A 142 -4.34 15.77 7.49
N VAL A 143 -4.99 14.66 7.83
CA VAL A 143 -5.71 13.84 6.87
C VAL A 143 -7.08 13.47 7.40
N LEU A 144 -8.05 13.44 6.52
CA LEU A 144 -9.41 12.97 6.78
C LEU A 144 -9.60 11.69 5.96
N VAL A 145 -9.86 10.59 6.65
CA VAL A 145 -9.92 9.25 6.04
C VAL A 145 -11.21 8.55 6.40
N GLU A 146 -11.63 7.64 5.54
CA GLU A 146 -12.80 6.79 5.72
C GLU A 146 -12.36 5.33 5.67
N VAL A 147 -12.83 4.51 6.62
CA VAL A 147 -12.54 3.08 6.69
C VAL A 147 -13.31 2.33 5.61
N ILE A 148 -12.63 1.42 4.90
CA ILE A 148 -13.23 0.51 3.91
C ILE A 148 -13.34 -0.89 4.55
N TRP A 149 -14.51 -1.21 5.08
CA TRP A 149 -14.74 -2.47 5.80
C TRP A 149 -16.07 -3.13 5.40
N PRO A 150 -16.22 -3.58 4.14
CA PRO A 150 -17.42 -4.24 3.68
C PRO A 150 -17.65 -5.57 4.41
N GLY A 151 -18.91 -6.02 4.51
CA GLY A 151 -19.30 -7.18 5.32
C GLY A 151 -18.51 -8.45 5.02
N PHE A 152 -18.21 -8.73 3.73
CA PHE A 152 -17.44 -9.92 3.37
C PHE A 152 -15.99 -9.87 3.87
N ILE A 153 -15.39 -8.68 3.99
CA ILE A 153 -14.05 -8.49 4.59
C ILE A 153 -14.12 -8.76 6.09
N ALA A 154 -15.16 -8.25 6.77
CA ALA A 154 -15.38 -8.53 8.19
C ALA A 154 -15.54 -10.05 8.46
N GLU A 155 -16.24 -10.77 7.58
CA GLU A 155 -16.40 -12.22 7.66
C GLU A 155 -15.07 -12.96 7.44
N LEU A 156 -14.28 -12.58 6.45
CA LEU A 156 -12.94 -13.16 6.19
C LEU A 156 -12.00 -12.92 7.38
N GLU A 157 -12.00 -11.70 7.94
CA GLU A 157 -11.17 -11.33 9.09
C GLU A 157 -11.59 -12.07 10.37
N ALA A 158 -12.88 -12.26 10.58
CA ALA A 158 -13.39 -13.04 11.71
C ALA A 158 -13.06 -14.54 11.60
N GLY A 159 -12.81 -15.03 10.38
CA GLY A 159 -12.46 -16.42 10.07
C GLY A 159 -10.96 -16.66 9.97
N ASP A 160 -10.55 -17.24 8.84
CA ASP A 160 -9.18 -17.73 8.60
C ASP A 160 -8.13 -16.61 8.42
N TYR A 161 -8.56 -15.39 8.09
CA TYR A 161 -7.67 -14.28 7.73
C TYR A 161 -7.59 -13.20 8.80
N SER A 162 -7.69 -13.58 10.08
CA SER A 162 -7.65 -12.63 11.19
C SER A 162 -6.38 -11.76 11.16
N ASN A 163 -6.58 -10.45 11.04
CA ASN A 163 -5.56 -9.42 11.13
C ASN A 163 -6.09 -8.20 11.89
N LYS A 164 -5.91 -8.22 13.22
CA LYS A 164 -6.45 -7.21 14.14
C LYS A 164 -5.79 -5.83 14.00
N LEU A 165 -4.70 -5.72 13.24
CA LEU A 165 -3.92 -4.49 13.10
C LEU A 165 -4.17 -3.79 11.75
N PHE A 166 -4.86 -4.44 10.84
CA PHE A 166 -5.13 -3.98 9.48
C PHE A 166 -6.29 -2.98 9.44
N VAL A 167 -6.06 -1.81 8.84
CA VAL A 167 -7.06 -0.74 8.69
C VAL A 167 -7.01 -0.20 7.25
N PRO A 168 -7.82 -0.72 6.34
CA PRO A 168 -7.89 -0.18 4.99
C PRO A 168 -8.69 1.12 4.97
N ILE A 169 -8.16 2.14 4.32
CA ILE A 169 -8.76 3.47 4.29
C ILE A 169 -8.85 4.05 2.89
N ARG A 170 -9.76 5.02 2.75
CA ARG A 170 -9.89 5.95 1.63
C ARG A 170 -9.64 7.37 2.12
N PHE A 171 -8.89 8.15 1.35
CA PHE A 171 -8.75 9.58 1.61
C PHE A 171 -10.03 10.34 1.24
N LEU A 172 -10.49 11.17 2.17
CA LEU A 172 -11.50 12.18 1.88
C LEU A 172 -10.86 13.53 1.55
N ASP A 173 -9.82 13.90 2.32
CA ASP A 173 -9.00 15.09 2.08
C ASP A 173 -7.68 15.01 2.89
N PHE A 174 -6.64 15.76 2.51
CA PHE A 174 -5.33 15.71 3.16
C PHE A 174 -4.49 16.96 2.87
N THR A 175 -3.46 17.19 3.69
CA THR A 175 -2.41 18.19 3.48
C THR A 175 -1.37 17.74 2.46
N ALA A 176 -0.59 18.67 1.90
CA ALA A 176 0.29 18.45 0.76
C ALA A 176 1.43 17.43 0.99
N GLY A 177 1.77 17.09 2.25
CA GLY A 177 2.72 16.02 2.55
C GLY A 177 2.30 14.66 2.00
N TYR A 178 1.00 14.48 1.73
CA TYR A 178 0.44 13.29 1.09
C TYR A 178 0.28 13.40 -0.43
N ASP A 179 0.76 14.48 -1.07
CA ASP A 179 0.96 14.56 -2.53
C ASP A 179 2.16 13.72 -2.97
N THR A 180 2.16 12.46 -2.61
CA THR A 180 3.25 11.52 -2.76
C THR A 180 2.77 10.15 -3.23
N ASN A 181 3.69 9.22 -3.38
CA ASN A 181 3.38 7.82 -3.69
C ASN A 181 3.26 6.94 -2.43
N SER A 182 3.03 7.54 -1.24
CA SER A 182 2.81 6.76 -0.02
C SER A 182 1.57 5.86 -0.14
N ALA A 183 1.69 4.65 0.41
CA ALA A 183 0.65 3.62 0.39
C ALA A 183 0.13 3.26 1.79
N VAL A 184 0.88 3.64 2.84
CA VAL A 184 0.63 3.21 4.21
C VAL A 184 0.92 4.31 5.22
N LEU A 185 0.25 4.22 6.39
CA LEU A 185 0.52 5.01 7.59
C LEU A 185 0.65 4.06 8.78
N PHE A 186 1.71 4.23 9.57
CA PHE A 186 1.99 3.46 10.78
C PHE A 186 2.27 4.39 11.95
N PRO A 187 2.11 3.95 13.22
CA PRO A 187 2.47 4.74 14.40
C PRO A 187 3.92 5.26 14.37
N GLU A 188 4.84 4.51 13.77
CA GLU A 188 6.26 4.87 13.68
C GLU A 188 6.53 6.09 12.79
N THR A 189 5.56 6.47 11.95
CA THR A 189 5.69 7.69 11.12
C THR A 189 5.52 8.97 11.92
N VAL A 190 4.90 8.90 13.08
CA VAL A 190 4.69 10.04 13.97
C VAL A 190 5.99 10.42 14.68
N ALA A 191 6.26 11.74 14.80
CA ALA A 191 7.40 12.25 15.56
C ALA A 191 7.15 12.09 17.05
N MET A 192 7.96 11.23 17.73
CA MET A 192 7.87 10.95 19.16
C MET A 192 9.22 10.47 19.72
N ARG A 193 9.36 10.51 21.04
CA ARG A 193 10.58 10.02 21.72
C ARG A 193 10.61 8.51 21.85
N GLU A 194 9.45 7.88 21.96
CA GLU A 194 9.30 6.44 22.17
C GLU A 194 8.34 5.88 21.13
N THR A 195 8.58 4.65 20.69
CA THR A 195 7.66 3.90 19.86
C THR A 195 6.60 3.26 20.75
N PRO A 196 5.30 3.37 20.44
CA PRO A 196 4.25 2.74 21.24
C PRO A 196 4.44 1.20 21.28
N ALA A 197 3.97 0.61 22.39
CA ALA A 197 4.03 -0.85 22.59
C ALA A 197 3.08 -1.63 21.66
N PHE A 198 2.20 -0.95 20.94
CA PHE A 198 1.27 -1.52 19.96
C PHE A 198 1.55 -0.95 18.57
N THR A 199 1.05 -1.61 17.55
CA THR A 199 1.07 -1.13 16.18
C THR A 199 -0.29 -1.32 15.52
N TRP A 200 -0.52 -0.59 14.46
CA TRP A 200 -1.57 -0.77 13.46
C TRP A 200 -1.04 -0.32 12.10
N GLY A 201 -1.62 -0.81 11.03
CA GLY A 201 -1.27 -0.40 9.67
C GLY A 201 -2.50 0.13 8.95
N ALA A 202 -2.50 1.42 8.62
CA ALA A 202 -3.49 1.99 7.73
C ALA A 202 -3.00 1.88 6.29
N ILE A 203 -3.74 1.14 5.45
CA ILE A 203 -3.42 0.90 4.04
C ILE A 203 -4.30 1.80 3.19
N PHE A 204 -3.69 2.51 2.24
CA PHE A 204 -4.37 3.48 1.39
C PHE A 204 -4.99 2.79 0.17
N ALA A 205 -6.00 1.94 0.41
CA ALA A 205 -6.60 1.07 -0.59
C ALA A 205 -7.20 1.84 -1.78
N ASP A 206 -7.75 3.03 -1.56
CA ASP A 206 -8.26 3.89 -2.63
C ASP A 206 -7.16 4.34 -3.58
N ARG A 207 -6.00 4.67 -3.02
CA ARG A 207 -4.80 5.11 -3.73
C ARG A 207 -4.19 3.99 -4.55
N GLU A 208 -4.05 2.82 -3.94
CA GLU A 208 -3.54 1.63 -4.62
C GLU A 208 -4.45 1.22 -5.78
N ALA A 209 -5.76 1.18 -5.56
CA ALA A 209 -6.74 0.89 -6.60
C ALA A 209 -6.69 1.93 -7.75
N ALA A 210 -6.59 3.21 -7.44
CA ALA A 210 -6.52 4.27 -8.46
C ALA A 210 -5.21 4.19 -9.27
N ARG A 211 -4.07 3.92 -8.62
CA ARG A 211 -2.77 3.71 -9.30
C ARG A 211 -2.81 2.49 -10.20
N PHE A 212 -3.27 1.37 -9.67
CA PHE A 212 -3.45 0.14 -10.44
C PHE A 212 -4.26 0.40 -11.72
N ARG A 213 -5.43 1.01 -11.60
CA ARG A 213 -6.32 1.30 -12.74
C ARG A 213 -5.62 2.16 -13.79
N ARG A 214 -4.90 3.21 -13.38
CA ARG A 214 -4.20 4.12 -14.28
C ARG A 214 -3.01 3.44 -14.97
N VAL A 215 -2.19 2.72 -14.22
CA VAL A 215 -1.00 2.05 -14.74
C VAL A 215 -1.39 0.86 -15.64
N LEU A 216 -2.34 0.02 -15.21
CA LEU A 216 -2.78 -1.12 -16.03
C LEU A 216 -3.41 -0.67 -17.35
N ARG A 217 -4.25 0.38 -17.34
CA ARG A 217 -4.83 0.91 -18.58
C ARG A 217 -3.75 1.35 -19.58
N ALA A 218 -2.72 2.05 -19.09
CA ALA A 218 -1.60 2.47 -19.92
C ALA A 218 -0.74 1.28 -20.38
N ALA A 219 -0.44 0.34 -19.49
CA ALA A 219 0.35 -0.86 -19.82
C ALA A 219 -0.35 -1.75 -20.84
N ALA A 220 -1.64 -1.96 -20.70
CA ALA A 220 -2.45 -2.71 -21.66
C ALA A 220 -2.40 -2.06 -23.06
N GLY A 221 -2.51 -0.72 -23.14
CA GLY A 221 -2.37 0.00 -24.40
C GLY A 221 -0.97 -0.13 -25.02
N ILE A 222 0.10 -0.02 -24.20
CA ILE A 222 1.50 -0.13 -24.66
C ILE A 222 1.81 -1.54 -25.17
N THR A 223 1.26 -2.56 -24.52
CA THR A 223 1.54 -3.98 -24.84
C THR A 223 0.48 -4.61 -25.74
N SER A 224 -0.52 -3.84 -26.15
CA SER A 224 -1.69 -4.33 -26.91
C SER A 224 -2.36 -5.54 -26.25
N LEU A 225 -2.38 -5.57 -24.89
CA LEU A 225 -2.96 -6.66 -24.12
C LEU A 225 -4.48 -6.57 -24.11
N ASP A 226 -5.16 -7.64 -24.52
CA ASP A 226 -6.60 -7.79 -24.31
C ASP A 226 -6.84 -8.23 -22.86
N LEU A 227 -7.58 -7.42 -22.14
CA LEU A 227 -7.93 -7.71 -20.76
C LEU A 227 -9.17 -8.62 -20.70
N PRO A 228 -9.17 -9.64 -19.83
CA PRO A 228 -10.40 -10.37 -19.50
C PRO A 228 -11.49 -9.42 -19.00
N GLN A 229 -12.75 -9.78 -19.24
CA GLN A 229 -13.90 -8.93 -18.89
C GLN A 229 -13.89 -8.51 -17.41
N ASP A 230 -13.60 -9.46 -16.52
CA ASP A 230 -13.54 -9.18 -15.09
C ASP A 230 -12.39 -8.22 -14.71
N ALA A 231 -11.22 -8.39 -15.34
CA ALA A 231 -10.11 -7.46 -15.16
C ALA A 231 -10.43 -6.06 -15.71
N ALA A 232 -11.13 -5.97 -16.83
CA ALA A 232 -11.61 -4.70 -17.39
C ALA A 232 -12.61 -4.02 -16.43
N ALA A 233 -13.46 -4.78 -15.74
CA ALA A 233 -14.39 -4.24 -14.74
C ALA A 233 -13.66 -3.53 -13.57
N LEU A 234 -12.49 -4.01 -13.16
CA LEU A 234 -11.66 -3.32 -12.15
C LEU A 234 -11.21 -1.92 -12.64
N LEU A 235 -10.96 -1.76 -13.94
CA LEU A 235 -10.55 -0.46 -14.49
C LEU A 235 -11.70 0.55 -14.50
N GLU A 236 -12.92 0.09 -14.64
CA GLU A 236 -14.11 0.95 -14.79
C GLU A 236 -14.77 1.30 -13.44
N ASN A 237 -14.49 0.53 -12.37
CA ASN A 237 -15.15 0.71 -11.08
C ASN A 237 -14.13 0.84 -9.96
N GLN A 238 -13.96 2.06 -9.43
CA GLN A 238 -13.05 2.36 -8.33
C GLN A 238 -13.39 1.60 -7.05
N GLN A 239 -14.65 1.57 -6.65
CA GLN A 239 -15.07 0.87 -5.44
C GLN A 239 -14.82 -0.64 -5.55
N LEU A 240 -15.11 -1.24 -6.69
CA LEU A 240 -14.81 -2.66 -6.93
C LEU A 240 -13.31 -2.94 -6.82
N ALA A 241 -12.47 -2.06 -7.35
CA ALA A 241 -11.03 -2.18 -7.24
C ALA A 241 -10.57 -2.01 -5.78
N GLU A 242 -11.05 -1.00 -5.05
CA GLU A 242 -10.75 -0.78 -3.63
C GLU A 242 -11.07 -2.02 -2.78
N GLU A 243 -12.29 -2.53 -2.87
CA GLU A 243 -12.72 -3.71 -2.11
C GLU A 243 -11.90 -4.96 -2.49
N THR A 244 -11.47 -5.07 -3.74
CA THR A 244 -10.57 -6.14 -4.21
C THR A 244 -9.18 -6.01 -3.60
N PHE A 245 -8.62 -4.79 -3.56
CA PHE A 245 -7.33 -4.52 -2.93
C PHE A 245 -7.40 -4.77 -1.41
N VAL A 246 -8.47 -4.34 -0.74
CA VAL A 246 -8.68 -4.62 0.69
C VAL A 246 -8.65 -6.13 0.98
N MET A 247 -9.25 -6.95 0.12
CA MET A 247 -9.18 -8.40 0.28
C MET A 247 -7.77 -8.95 0.06
N TRP A 248 -7.08 -8.46 -0.95
CA TRP A 248 -5.70 -8.83 -1.22
C TRP A 248 -4.79 -8.48 -0.05
N ASP A 249 -4.81 -7.21 0.39
CA ASP A 249 -3.97 -6.69 1.46
C ASP A 249 -4.26 -7.38 2.81
N LEU A 250 -5.52 -7.69 3.13
CA LEU A 250 -5.87 -8.43 4.34
C LEU A 250 -5.13 -9.78 4.42
N ILE A 251 -5.11 -10.53 3.31
CA ILE A 251 -4.45 -11.85 3.25
C ILE A 251 -2.93 -11.70 3.19
N HIS A 252 -2.45 -10.73 2.42
CA HIS A 252 -1.03 -10.40 2.27
C HIS A 252 -0.40 -10.02 3.61
N ASP A 253 -0.94 -9.02 4.30
CA ASP A 253 -0.41 -8.55 5.59
C ASP A 253 -0.49 -9.60 6.68
N ARG A 254 -1.58 -10.38 6.70
CA ARG A 254 -1.66 -11.53 7.61
C ARG A 254 -0.55 -12.53 7.37
N THR A 255 -0.18 -12.74 6.11
CA THR A 255 0.88 -13.69 5.73
C THR A 255 2.25 -13.24 6.25
N HIS A 256 2.56 -11.94 6.23
CA HIS A 256 3.75 -11.39 6.87
C HIS A 256 3.80 -11.70 8.36
N MET A 257 2.67 -11.53 9.04
CA MET A 257 2.61 -11.58 10.50
C MET A 257 2.53 -13.01 11.04
N ARG A 258 1.83 -13.88 10.38
CA ARG A 258 1.48 -15.20 10.90
C ARG A 258 1.68 -16.32 9.91
N GLY A 259 1.53 -16.08 8.62
CA GLY A 259 1.69 -17.02 7.53
C GLY A 259 1.53 -18.51 7.87
N ASP A 260 1.87 -19.33 6.94
CA ASP A 260 1.94 -20.79 7.14
C ASP A 260 3.31 -21.23 7.68
N LEU A 261 4.24 -20.30 7.85
CA LEU A 261 5.58 -20.58 8.37
C LEU A 261 5.60 -20.54 9.90
N PRO A 262 6.40 -21.38 10.55
CA PRO A 262 6.50 -21.43 12.02
C PRO A 262 7.27 -20.25 12.63
N PHE A 263 7.77 -19.32 11.83
CA PHE A 263 8.52 -18.13 12.22
C PHE A 263 8.08 -16.95 11.32
N ASP A 264 8.30 -15.74 11.79
CA ASP A 264 8.12 -14.53 10.99
C ASP A 264 9.32 -14.39 10.02
N PRO A 265 9.13 -14.57 8.70
CA PRO A 265 10.20 -14.44 7.73
C PRO A 265 10.53 -12.98 7.41
N PHE A 266 9.60 -12.07 7.66
CA PHE A 266 9.76 -10.64 7.41
C PHE A 266 10.35 -9.93 8.62
N MET A 267 11.64 -10.03 8.75
CA MET A 267 12.38 -9.43 9.84
C MET A 267 12.66 -7.94 9.53
N ILE A 268 11.64 -7.10 9.49
CA ILE A 268 11.76 -5.66 9.20
C ILE A 268 12.87 -4.98 10.02
N LYS A 269 13.10 -5.45 11.24
CA LYS A 269 14.16 -4.95 12.13
C LYS A 269 15.54 -5.58 11.86
N GLN A 270 15.64 -6.57 11.00
CA GLN A 270 16.89 -7.22 10.67
C GLN A 270 17.29 -6.90 9.24
N ARG A 271 18.47 -6.36 9.07
CA ARG A 271 19.05 -6.09 7.76
C ARG A 271 19.27 -7.40 7.01
N MET A 272 18.86 -7.44 5.76
CA MET A 272 19.03 -8.55 4.84
C MET A 272 19.20 -8.03 3.42
N PRO A 273 19.69 -8.87 2.46
CA PRO A 273 19.76 -8.49 1.05
C PRO A 273 18.39 -8.07 0.49
N TYR A 274 18.38 -7.09 -0.41
CA TYR A 274 17.15 -6.56 -1.00
C TYR A 274 16.32 -7.62 -1.72
N PHE A 275 16.95 -8.57 -2.38
CA PHE A 275 16.22 -9.64 -3.06
C PHE A 275 15.39 -10.53 -2.12
N LEU A 276 15.75 -10.61 -0.84
CA LEU A 276 14.95 -11.33 0.14
C LEU A 276 13.70 -10.56 0.54
N TYR A 277 13.76 -9.23 0.63
CA TYR A 277 12.54 -8.42 0.79
C TYR A 277 11.59 -8.63 -0.37
N SER A 278 12.11 -8.55 -1.62
CA SER A 278 11.30 -8.80 -2.81
C SER A 278 10.69 -10.20 -2.85
N LEU A 279 11.45 -11.18 -2.39
CA LEU A 279 10.99 -12.57 -2.37
C LEU A 279 9.90 -12.79 -1.32
N GLU A 280 10.02 -12.13 -0.16
CA GLU A 280 9.02 -12.18 0.90
C GLU A 280 7.72 -11.48 0.49
N GLU A 281 7.81 -10.29 -0.09
CA GLU A 281 6.64 -9.59 -0.62
C GLU A 281 5.93 -10.42 -1.69
N LEU A 282 6.70 -11.00 -2.61
CA LEU A 282 6.13 -11.89 -3.62
C LEU A 282 5.50 -13.14 -2.99
N ARG A 283 6.12 -13.73 -1.96
CA ARG A 283 5.57 -14.89 -1.24
C ARG A 283 4.19 -14.57 -0.66
N CYS A 284 4.06 -13.41 -0.03
CA CYS A 284 2.79 -12.98 0.56
C CYS A 284 1.71 -12.75 -0.50
N ASP A 285 2.07 -12.16 -1.64
CA ASP A 285 1.14 -12.00 -2.77
C ASP A 285 0.74 -13.32 -3.41
N LEU A 286 1.69 -14.23 -3.59
CA LEU A 286 1.38 -15.56 -4.15
C LEU A 286 0.58 -16.42 -3.17
N THR A 287 0.71 -16.17 -1.87
CA THR A 287 -0.18 -16.73 -0.84
C THR A 287 -1.58 -16.14 -0.99
N ALA A 288 -1.70 -14.81 -1.09
CA ALA A 288 -3.00 -14.16 -1.33
C ALA A 288 -3.64 -14.65 -2.65
N PHE A 289 -2.85 -14.83 -3.70
CA PHE A 289 -3.31 -15.41 -4.97
C PHE A 289 -3.83 -16.85 -4.79
N ARG A 290 -3.09 -17.71 -4.12
CA ARG A 290 -3.48 -19.11 -3.84
C ARG A 290 -4.78 -19.17 -3.03
N GLU A 291 -4.88 -18.36 -1.98
CA GLU A 291 -6.09 -18.29 -1.15
C GLU A 291 -7.27 -17.71 -1.94
N ALA A 292 -7.03 -16.74 -2.80
CA ALA A 292 -8.07 -16.21 -3.70
C ALA A 292 -8.60 -17.31 -4.65
N VAL A 293 -7.72 -18.13 -5.25
CA VAL A 293 -8.15 -19.30 -6.04
C VAL A 293 -8.99 -20.26 -5.19
N ARG A 294 -8.59 -20.53 -3.94
CA ARG A 294 -9.33 -21.38 -3.03
C ARG A 294 -10.72 -20.83 -2.72
N ILE A 295 -10.81 -19.56 -2.33
CA ILE A 295 -12.09 -18.89 -1.97
C ILE A 295 -13.04 -18.82 -3.17
N GLN A 296 -12.52 -18.53 -4.38
CA GLN A 296 -13.33 -18.50 -5.60
C GLN A 296 -14.10 -19.82 -5.82
N HIS A 297 -13.48 -20.95 -5.50
CA HIS A 297 -14.04 -22.28 -5.72
C HIS A 297 -14.74 -22.87 -4.49
N ASP A 298 -14.71 -22.18 -3.35
CA ASP A 298 -15.39 -22.61 -2.14
C ASP A 298 -16.88 -22.28 -2.19
N ALA A 299 -17.73 -23.30 -2.38
CA ALA A 299 -19.17 -23.13 -2.41
C ALA A 299 -19.76 -22.64 -1.06
N GLY A 300 -19.03 -22.79 0.05
CA GLY A 300 -19.40 -22.30 1.38
C GLY A 300 -19.08 -20.83 1.61
N ALA A 301 -18.21 -20.24 0.79
CA ALA A 301 -17.84 -18.83 0.93
C ALA A 301 -18.96 -17.90 0.41
N PRO A 302 -19.13 -16.70 1.02
CA PRO A 302 -20.06 -15.69 0.54
C PRO A 302 -19.85 -15.36 -0.94
N GLU A 303 -20.93 -15.09 -1.67
CA GLU A 303 -20.85 -14.76 -3.10
C GLU A 303 -19.95 -13.55 -3.36
N ALA A 304 -20.05 -12.51 -2.53
CA ALA A 304 -19.17 -11.33 -2.62
C ALA A 304 -17.70 -11.70 -2.46
N ALA A 305 -17.36 -12.55 -1.47
CA ALA A 305 -15.98 -13.01 -1.27
C ALA A 305 -15.47 -13.81 -2.49
N ARG A 306 -16.28 -14.70 -3.04
CA ARG A 306 -15.91 -15.48 -4.24
C ARG A 306 -15.68 -14.61 -5.46
N ARG A 307 -16.53 -13.58 -5.66
CA ARG A 307 -16.40 -12.61 -6.74
C ARG A 307 -15.11 -11.82 -6.61
N HIS A 308 -14.84 -11.24 -5.43
CA HIS A 308 -13.61 -10.48 -5.20
C HIS A 308 -12.37 -11.38 -5.27
N ALA A 309 -12.45 -12.63 -4.83
CA ALA A 309 -11.37 -13.60 -4.96
C ALA A 309 -10.97 -13.87 -6.43
N ALA A 310 -11.93 -13.93 -7.35
CA ALA A 310 -11.61 -14.00 -8.79
C ALA A 310 -10.89 -12.73 -9.27
N LEU A 311 -11.30 -11.56 -8.77
CA LEU A 311 -10.69 -10.28 -9.15
C LEU A 311 -9.29 -10.07 -8.54
N VAL A 312 -9.04 -10.56 -7.31
CA VAL A 312 -7.71 -10.53 -6.66
C VAL A 312 -6.67 -11.21 -7.53
N GLN A 313 -7.00 -12.32 -8.21
CA GLN A 313 -6.06 -13.02 -9.08
C GLN A 313 -5.56 -12.11 -10.21
N TYR A 314 -6.45 -11.34 -10.84
CA TYR A 314 -6.08 -10.37 -11.87
C TYR A 314 -5.28 -9.20 -11.27
N ALA A 315 -5.72 -8.68 -10.12
CA ALA A 315 -5.05 -7.56 -9.46
C ALA A 315 -3.61 -7.89 -9.11
N VAL A 316 -3.36 -9.04 -8.46
CA VAL A 316 -2.00 -9.51 -8.10
C VAL A 316 -1.11 -9.62 -9.34
N ILE A 317 -1.57 -10.33 -10.39
CA ILE A 317 -0.75 -10.54 -11.59
C ILE A 317 -0.41 -9.21 -12.25
N PHE A 318 -1.42 -8.39 -12.54
CA PHE A 318 -1.19 -7.16 -13.30
C PHE A 318 -0.41 -6.11 -12.53
N ASP A 319 -0.68 -5.97 -11.24
CA ASP A 319 0.03 -5.01 -10.42
C ASP A 319 1.50 -5.39 -10.25
N ARG A 320 1.78 -6.66 -10.00
CA ARG A 320 3.15 -7.16 -9.90
C ARG A 320 3.94 -7.01 -11.19
N ILE A 321 3.37 -7.38 -12.34
CA ILE A 321 4.11 -7.36 -13.60
C ILE A 321 4.17 -5.98 -14.27
N PHE A 322 3.27 -5.05 -13.97
CA PHE A 322 3.25 -3.75 -14.65
C PHE A 322 3.60 -2.57 -13.75
N ARG A 323 3.20 -2.56 -12.48
CA ARG A 323 3.47 -1.44 -11.59
C ARG A 323 4.67 -1.71 -10.69
N PHE A 324 4.63 -2.71 -9.86
CA PHE A 324 5.68 -2.98 -8.89
C PHE A 324 7.04 -3.25 -9.55
N ALA A 325 7.07 -3.95 -10.68
CA ALA A 325 8.31 -4.26 -11.39
C ALA A 325 9.13 -3.02 -11.79
N ILE A 326 8.49 -1.84 -11.93
CA ILE A 326 9.12 -0.62 -12.45
C ILE A 326 8.92 0.62 -11.59
N THR A 327 8.19 0.54 -10.46
CA THR A 327 7.93 1.68 -9.59
C THR A 327 9.15 1.97 -8.71
N GLY A 328 9.56 3.25 -8.64
CA GLY A 328 10.61 3.72 -7.74
C GLY A 328 12.04 3.41 -8.18
N ASN A 329 12.99 3.75 -7.29
CA ASN A 329 14.40 3.45 -7.48
C ASN A 329 14.64 1.99 -7.08
N ARG A 330 15.46 1.27 -7.86
CA ARG A 330 15.80 -0.12 -7.63
C ARG A 330 16.24 -0.43 -6.18
N VAL A 331 17.05 0.42 -5.59
CA VAL A 331 17.55 0.28 -4.22
C VAL A 331 16.42 0.43 -3.16
N ARG A 332 15.34 1.13 -3.49
CA ARG A 332 14.20 1.35 -2.60
C ARG A 332 12.94 0.60 -2.99
N ASN A 333 12.92 0.07 -4.21
CA ASN A 333 11.82 -0.74 -4.70
C ASN A 333 12.10 -2.23 -4.45
N TYR A 334 11.97 -2.66 -3.21
CA TYR A 334 12.12 -4.06 -2.86
C TYR A 334 11.05 -4.95 -3.51
N ASP A 335 9.95 -4.41 -3.97
CA ASP A 335 8.91 -5.13 -4.71
C ASP A 335 9.29 -5.46 -6.16
N GLY A 336 10.16 -4.64 -6.77
CA GLY A 336 10.41 -4.69 -8.21
C GLY A 336 10.95 -6.02 -8.70
N LEU A 337 11.87 -6.63 -7.98
CA LEU A 337 12.43 -7.92 -8.37
C LEU A 337 11.38 -9.03 -8.36
N GLY A 338 10.45 -9.01 -7.40
CA GLY A 338 9.34 -9.96 -7.34
C GLY A 338 8.45 -9.90 -8.57
N GLY A 339 8.15 -8.70 -9.07
CA GLY A 339 7.39 -8.51 -10.30
C GLY A 339 8.12 -9.04 -11.54
N GLN A 340 9.43 -8.80 -11.65
CA GLN A 340 10.26 -9.35 -12.72
C GLN A 340 10.35 -10.87 -12.67
N LEU A 341 10.48 -11.45 -11.48
CA LEU A 341 10.51 -12.89 -11.27
C LEU A 341 9.20 -13.55 -11.73
N LEU A 342 8.07 -12.98 -11.31
CA LEU A 342 6.75 -13.48 -11.71
C LEU A 342 6.57 -13.44 -13.24
N PHE A 343 6.90 -12.32 -13.87
CA PHE A 343 6.81 -12.16 -15.33
C PHE A 343 7.68 -13.19 -16.06
N ALA A 344 8.95 -13.31 -15.67
CA ALA A 344 9.89 -14.24 -16.29
C ALA A 344 9.46 -15.70 -16.08
N TRP A 345 8.96 -16.03 -14.90
CA TRP A 345 8.42 -17.35 -14.59
C TRP A 345 7.22 -17.70 -15.47
N MET A 346 6.24 -16.80 -15.58
CA MET A 346 5.08 -17.02 -16.46
C MET A 346 5.48 -17.16 -17.93
N HIS A 347 6.45 -16.37 -18.40
CA HIS A 347 6.95 -16.46 -19.76
C HIS A 347 7.69 -17.79 -20.01
N GLN A 348 8.58 -18.21 -19.12
CA GLN A 348 9.33 -19.46 -19.23
C GLN A 348 8.42 -20.70 -19.16
N HIS A 349 7.29 -20.60 -18.42
CA HIS A 349 6.28 -21.65 -18.34
C HIS A 349 5.17 -21.53 -19.40
N ARG A 350 5.36 -20.67 -20.40
CA ARG A 350 4.48 -20.54 -21.57
C ARG A 350 3.04 -20.16 -21.24
N VAL A 351 2.86 -19.35 -20.20
CA VAL A 351 1.58 -18.74 -19.82
C VAL A 351 1.47 -17.32 -20.36
N LEU A 352 2.61 -16.65 -20.51
CA LEU A 352 2.71 -15.31 -21.06
C LEU A 352 3.43 -15.37 -22.41
N HIS A 353 2.81 -14.79 -23.45
CA HIS A 353 3.26 -14.88 -24.82
C HIS A 353 3.36 -13.53 -25.50
N TRP A 354 4.25 -13.47 -26.50
CA TRP A 354 4.36 -12.38 -27.45
C TRP A 354 4.09 -12.89 -28.85
N THR A 355 3.05 -12.34 -29.51
CA THR A 355 2.72 -12.68 -30.89
C THR A 355 2.43 -11.37 -31.62
N ASP A 356 3.18 -11.08 -32.68
CA ASP A 356 3.04 -9.88 -33.52
C ASP A 356 3.06 -8.57 -32.74
N GLY A 357 3.91 -8.50 -31.69
CA GLY A 357 4.03 -7.33 -30.82
C GLY A 357 2.92 -7.18 -29.77
N LYS A 358 2.01 -8.13 -29.69
CA LYS A 358 0.91 -8.19 -28.73
C LYS A 358 1.25 -9.14 -27.58
N LEU A 359 1.08 -8.65 -26.34
CA LEU A 359 1.15 -9.49 -25.15
C LEU A 359 -0.17 -10.25 -24.97
N SER A 360 -0.08 -11.52 -24.66
CA SER A 360 -1.23 -12.36 -24.31
C SER A 360 -0.92 -13.24 -23.11
N ILE A 361 -1.94 -13.57 -22.33
CA ILE A 361 -1.83 -14.42 -21.13
C ILE A 361 -2.88 -15.53 -21.24
N ASP A 362 -2.44 -16.76 -21.05
CA ASP A 362 -3.29 -17.95 -21.04
C ASP A 362 -3.86 -18.13 -19.61
N TRP A 363 -5.00 -17.49 -19.36
CA TRP A 363 -5.58 -17.37 -18.03
C TRP A 363 -5.99 -18.71 -17.41
N ASP A 364 -6.31 -19.71 -18.22
CA ASP A 364 -6.66 -21.04 -17.72
C ASP A 364 -5.48 -21.74 -17.04
N LEU A 365 -4.25 -21.40 -17.46
CA LEU A 365 -3.00 -21.96 -16.91
C LEU A 365 -2.38 -21.11 -15.80
N VAL A 366 -2.79 -19.83 -15.65
CA VAL A 366 -2.23 -18.92 -14.66
C VAL A 366 -2.28 -19.49 -13.23
N PRO A 367 -3.42 -20.04 -12.74
CA PRO A 367 -3.48 -20.51 -11.35
C PRO A 367 -2.43 -21.60 -11.04
N GLU A 368 -2.29 -22.58 -11.91
CA GLU A 368 -1.34 -23.67 -11.71
C GLU A 368 0.11 -23.17 -11.67
N VAL A 369 0.49 -22.35 -12.65
CA VAL A 369 1.87 -21.86 -12.83
C VAL A 369 2.25 -20.89 -11.72
N VAL A 370 1.35 -20.00 -11.35
CA VAL A 370 1.60 -18.99 -10.30
C VAL A 370 1.67 -19.63 -8.90
N ILE A 371 0.77 -20.56 -8.59
CA ILE A 371 0.81 -21.32 -7.34
C ILE A 371 2.09 -22.18 -7.26
N ALA A 372 2.58 -22.71 -8.39
CA ALA A 372 3.83 -23.46 -8.41
C ALA A 372 5.04 -22.60 -8.02
N LEU A 373 5.09 -21.33 -8.44
CA LEU A 373 6.12 -20.38 -7.99
C LEU A 373 6.02 -20.13 -6.48
N GLY A 374 4.80 -19.86 -6.00
CA GLY A 374 4.56 -19.66 -4.56
C GLY A 374 5.05 -20.85 -3.72
N ARG A 375 4.74 -22.07 -4.16
CA ARG A 375 5.23 -23.30 -3.49
C ARG A 375 6.76 -23.41 -3.47
N GLN A 376 7.44 -23.01 -4.55
CA GLN A 376 8.90 -23.03 -4.56
C GLN A 376 9.50 -22.07 -3.55
N ILE A 377 8.89 -20.89 -3.39
CA ILE A 377 9.32 -19.91 -2.39
C ILE A 377 9.04 -20.44 -0.98
N ASP A 378 7.85 -20.95 -0.71
CA ASP A 378 7.52 -21.58 0.60
C ASP A 378 8.48 -22.72 0.93
N ASP A 379 8.77 -23.60 -0.02
CA ASP A 379 9.74 -24.71 0.12
C ASP A 379 11.15 -24.21 0.48
N LEU A 380 11.58 -23.08 -0.09
CA LEU A 380 12.86 -22.47 0.24
C LEU A 380 12.91 -22.09 1.74
N TYR A 381 11.85 -21.45 2.24
CA TYR A 381 11.77 -21.05 3.66
C TYR A 381 11.72 -22.29 4.59
N TRP A 382 10.90 -23.28 4.27
CA TRP A 382 10.80 -24.51 5.04
C TRP A 382 12.13 -25.29 5.10
N ARG A 383 12.87 -25.39 3.99
CA ARG A 383 14.19 -26.03 3.94
C ARG A 383 15.27 -25.24 4.66
N SER A 384 15.00 -24.00 4.98
CA SER A 384 15.96 -23.11 5.64
C SER A 384 15.71 -22.96 7.14
N ILE A 385 14.72 -23.65 7.70
CA ILE A 385 14.33 -23.54 9.10
C ILE A 385 15.47 -23.89 10.08
N ASP A 386 16.35 -24.78 9.68
CA ASP A 386 17.52 -25.22 10.44
C ASP A 386 18.86 -24.67 9.90
N ARG A 387 18.81 -23.72 8.94
CA ARG A 387 19.99 -23.13 8.31
C ARG A 387 20.36 -21.80 8.93
N PRO A 388 21.66 -21.47 9.00
CA PRO A 388 22.10 -20.10 9.26
C PRO A 388 21.54 -19.14 8.19
N LYS A 389 21.27 -17.88 8.55
CA LYS A 389 20.74 -16.87 7.64
C LYS A 389 21.46 -16.77 6.31
N VAL A 390 22.80 -16.76 6.33
CA VAL A 390 23.60 -16.68 5.11
C VAL A 390 23.36 -17.86 4.18
N ALA A 391 23.17 -19.06 4.71
CA ALA A 391 22.85 -20.24 3.91
C ALA A 391 21.46 -20.13 3.27
N HIS A 392 20.50 -19.55 3.98
CA HIS A 392 19.20 -19.20 3.40
C HIS A 392 19.33 -18.15 2.29
N TRP A 393 20.11 -17.08 2.49
CA TRP A 393 20.34 -16.05 1.50
C TRP A 393 20.94 -16.61 0.21
N LEU A 394 21.94 -17.49 0.31
CA LEU A 394 22.56 -18.13 -0.84
C LEU A 394 21.59 -19.04 -1.58
N ALA A 395 20.77 -19.82 -0.86
CA ALA A 395 19.77 -20.68 -1.47
C ALA A 395 18.67 -19.87 -2.19
N ALA A 396 18.27 -18.72 -1.62
CA ALA A 396 17.34 -17.79 -2.24
C ALA A 396 17.93 -17.19 -3.51
N TYR A 397 19.20 -16.76 -3.48
CA TYR A 397 19.89 -16.25 -4.65
C TYR A 397 19.99 -17.28 -5.76
N GLU A 398 20.36 -18.52 -5.42
CA GLU A 398 20.39 -19.65 -6.37
C GLU A 398 19.01 -19.90 -7.00
N MET A 399 17.93 -19.79 -6.23
CA MET A 399 16.57 -19.91 -6.75
C MET A 399 16.26 -18.81 -7.76
N LEU A 400 16.58 -17.55 -7.43
CA LEU A 400 16.34 -16.41 -8.31
C LEU A 400 17.11 -16.51 -9.63
N THR A 401 18.39 -16.94 -9.57
CA THR A 401 19.27 -17.01 -10.75
C THR A 401 18.91 -18.12 -11.73
N ARG A 402 18.04 -19.03 -11.36
CA ARG A 402 17.45 -20.00 -12.30
C ARG A 402 16.46 -19.34 -13.28
N THR A 403 15.91 -18.19 -12.92
CA THR A 403 14.90 -17.48 -13.71
C THR A 403 15.40 -16.12 -14.19
N LEU A 404 16.12 -15.39 -13.37
CA LEU A 404 16.65 -14.05 -13.66
C LEU A 404 18.17 -14.08 -13.77
N THR A 405 18.73 -13.21 -14.61
CA THR A 405 20.19 -13.08 -14.76
C THR A 405 20.72 -11.94 -13.88
N PRO A 406 21.58 -12.22 -12.90
CA PRO A 406 22.20 -11.19 -12.09
C PRO A 406 23.25 -10.42 -12.88
N HIS A 407 23.60 -9.20 -12.45
CA HIS A 407 24.70 -8.46 -13.02
C HIS A 407 26.01 -9.18 -12.75
N PRO A 408 26.92 -9.33 -13.74
CA PRO A 408 28.18 -10.08 -13.55
C PRO A 408 29.11 -9.50 -12.48
N ALA A 409 29.00 -8.19 -12.21
CA ALA A 409 29.75 -7.53 -11.15
C ALA A 409 29.17 -7.73 -9.74
N SER A 410 27.94 -8.28 -9.63
CA SER A 410 27.32 -8.56 -8.34
C SER A 410 28.23 -9.41 -7.46
N VAL A 411 28.33 -9.04 -6.19
CA VAL A 411 29.06 -9.84 -5.20
C VAL A 411 28.45 -11.25 -5.09
N TRP A 412 27.14 -11.37 -5.26
CA TRP A 412 26.40 -12.63 -5.23
C TRP A 412 26.76 -13.54 -6.42
N ALA A 413 26.94 -12.96 -7.59
CA ALA A 413 27.32 -13.69 -8.81
C ALA A 413 28.73 -14.29 -8.73
N LYS A 414 29.59 -13.76 -7.85
CA LYS A 414 30.95 -14.25 -7.62
C LYS A 414 31.01 -15.44 -6.66
N GLY A 415 29.88 -15.80 -6.07
CA GLY A 415 29.76 -16.92 -5.14
C GLY A 415 30.01 -16.58 -3.67
N PRO A 416 29.84 -17.55 -2.77
CA PRO A 416 29.88 -17.34 -1.32
C PRO A 416 31.18 -16.73 -0.79
N GLU A 417 32.32 -17.08 -1.42
CA GLU A 417 33.65 -16.60 -1.00
C GLU A 417 33.87 -15.11 -1.21
N ALA A 418 33.09 -14.49 -2.12
CA ALA A 418 33.17 -13.07 -2.40
C ALA A 418 32.26 -12.22 -1.50
N LEU A 419 31.37 -12.84 -0.71
CA LEU A 419 30.52 -12.12 0.22
C LEU A 419 31.33 -11.59 1.41
N PRO A 420 30.99 -10.39 1.94
CA PRO A 420 31.65 -9.80 3.09
C PRO A 420 31.26 -10.52 4.39
N LEU A 421 31.58 -11.80 4.50
CA LEU A 421 31.21 -12.68 5.64
C LEU A 421 32.30 -12.72 6.71
N THR A 422 33.19 -11.73 6.78
CA THR A 422 34.24 -11.59 7.80
C THR A 422 33.76 -10.66 8.92
N GLY A 423 33.85 -11.11 10.17
CA GLY A 423 33.41 -10.34 11.32
C GLY A 423 32.56 -11.17 12.29
N LEU A 424 31.98 -10.51 13.28
CA LEU A 424 31.07 -11.17 14.20
C LEU A 424 29.77 -11.55 13.46
N PRO A 425 29.13 -12.70 13.80
CA PRO A 425 27.91 -13.14 13.12
C PRO A 425 26.84 -12.05 13.02
N ARG A 426 26.61 -11.26 14.06
CA ARG A 426 25.63 -10.15 14.04
C ARG A 426 25.99 -9.03 13.07
N GLU A 427 27.27 -8.76 12.87
CA GLU A 427 27.72 -7.72 11.94
C GLU A 427 27.48 -8.13 10.49
N ILE A 428 27.61 -9.43 10.20
CA ILE A 428 27.34 -10.01 8.89
C ILE A 428 25.83 -10.00 8.62
N THR A 429 25.02 -10.44 9.58
CA THR A 429 23.57 -10.56 9.43
C THR A 429 22.86 -9.21 9.45
N ASP A 430 23.51 -8.15 9.93
CA ASP A 430 22.95 -6.79 9.97
C ASP A 430 23.30 -5.96 8.73
N GLN A 431 24.02 -6.52 7.76
CA GLN A 431 24.34 -5.84 6.51
C GLN A 431 23.19 -5.98 5.51
N VAL A 432 22.81 -4.85 4.91
CA VAL A 432 21.97 -4.84 3.71
C VAL A 432 22.88 -4.86 2.50
N LEU A 433 22.78 -5.90 1.69
CA LEU A 433 23.53 -6.08 0.46
C LEU A 433 22.60 -5.86 -0.75
N ASP A 434 23.05 -5.09 -1.73
CA ASP A 434 22.33 -4.89 -2.98
C ASP A 434 22.23 -6.19 -3.76
N ASP A 435 21.07 -6.42 -4.37
CA ASP A 435 20.81 -7.62 -5.17
C ASP A 435 21.44 -7.57 -6.57
N GLU A 436 21.64 -6.36 -7.12
CA GLU A 436 22.22 -6.12 -8.44
C GLU A 436 21.60 -6.95 -9.59
N PHE A 437 20.28 -7.08 -9.58
CA PHE A 437 19.53 -7.63 -10.71
C PHE A 437 19.11 -6.49 -11.65
N PRO A 438 19.65 -6.39 -12.88
CA PRO A 438 19.27 -5.35 -13.83
C PRO A 438 17.84 -5.58 -14.33
N LEU A 439 17.20 -4.50 -14.77
CA LEU A 439 15.94 -4.61 -15.50
C LEU A 439 16.19 -5.36 -16.82
N SER A 440 15.25 -6.23 -17.21
CA SER A 440 15.25 -6.81 -18.54
C SER A 440 15.00 -5.75 -19.61
N MET A 441 15.33 -6.05 -20.88
CA MET A 441 15.06 -5.13 -22.00
C MET A 441 13.58 -4.74 -22.09
N PHE A 442 12.68 -5.67 -21.81
CA PHE A 442 11.25 -5.39 -21.74
C PHE A 442 10.94 -4.35 -20.65
N TYR A 443 11.44 -4.58 -19.43
CA TYR A 443 11.18 -3.68 -18.30
C TYR A 443 11.86 -2.32 -18.44
N GLU A 444 13.05 -2.24 -19.04
CA GLU A 444 13.64 -0.94 -19.38
C GLU A 444 12.77 -0.13 -20.34
N ALA A 445 12.24 -0.80 -21.37
CA ALA A 445 11.35 -0.16 -22.34
C ALA A 445 10.01 0.23 -21.72
N LEU A 446 9.41 -0.65 -20.91
CA LEU A 446 8.14 -0.40 -20.24
C LEU A 446 8.26 0.73 -19.23
N ALA A 447 9.29 0.71 -18.38
CA ALA A 447 9.56 1.75 -17.39
C ALA A 447 9.70 3.14 -18.05
N ARG A 448 10.40 3.22 -19.18
CA ARG A 448 10.55 4.47 -19.94
C ARG A 448 9.21 4.99 -20.44
N LYS A 449 8.35 4.11 -20.94
CA LYS A 449 7.02 4.48 -21.48
C LYS A 449 6.01 4.81 -20.39
N LEU A 450 6.06 4.11 -19.26
CA LEU A 450 5.12 4.30 -18.15
C LEU A 450 5.54 5.38 -17.15
N ARG A 451 6.79 5.86 -17.19
CA ARG A 451 7.28 6.89 -16.26
C ARG A 451 6.34 8.09 -16.11
N PRO A 452 5.85 8.75 -17.18
CA PRO A 452 4.95 9.89 -17.04
C PRO A 452 3.62 9.51 -16.37
N VAL A 453 3.15 8.28 -16.59
CA VAL A 453 1.92 7.78 -15.99
C VAL A 453 2.13 7.56 -14.48
N ILE A 454 3.24 6.91 -14.10
CA ILE A 454 3.58 6.68 -12.69
C ILE A 454 3.77 8.01 -11.95
N GLU A 455 4.50 8.96 -12.53
CA GLU A 455 4.69 10.30 -11.96
C GLU A 455 3.35 11.02 -11.76
N SER A 456 2.40 10.85 -12.67
CA SER A 456 1.06 11.44 -12.57
C SER A 456 0.19 10.82 -11.46
N THR A 457 0.63 9.75 -10.80
CA THR A 457 -0.11 9.11 -9.71
C THR A 457 0.30 9.61 -8.33
N ALA A 458 1.21 10.59 -8.23
CA ALA A 458 1.52 11.22 -6.96
C ALA A 458 0.26 11.89 -6.39
N GLY A 459 -0.06 11.64 -5.13
CA GLY A 459 -1.24 12.19 -4.47
C GLY A 459 -2.60 11.69 -5.01
N ILE A 460 -2.62 10.73 -5.93
CA ILE A 460 -3.87 10.21 -6.50
C ILE A 460 -4.78 9.62 -5.41
N THR A 461 -6.07 9.79 -5.60
CA THR A 461 -7.13 9.13 -4.81
C THR A 461 -8.20 8.61 -5.75
N GLY A 462 -9.09 7.75 -5.27
CA GLY A 462 -10.21 7.27 -6.06
C GLY A 462 -11.11 8.38 -6.61
N SER A 463 -11.27 9.47 -5.86
CA SER A 463 -12.06 10.63 -6.27
C SER A 463 -11.38 11.44 -7.38
N THR A 464 -10.07 11.63 -7.32
CA THR A 464 -9.31 12.40 -8.32
C THR A 464 -9.13 11.65 -9.63
N ASP A 465 -9.01 10.30 -9.58
CA ASP A 465 -8.94 9.48 -10.79
C ASP A 465 -10.25 9.52 -11.59
N SER A 466 -11.37 9.57 -10.92
CA SER A 466 -12.69 9.68 -11.54
C SER A 466 -12.90 11.02 -12.28
N ALA A 467 -12.27 12.10 -11.79
CA ALA A 467 -12.33 13.42 -12.42
C ALA A 467 -11.43 13.56 -13.67
N ALA A 468 -10.41 12.71 -13.78
CA ALA A 468 -9.43 12.74 -14.89
C ALA A 468 -9.80 11.84 -16.08
N ALA A 469 -10.95 11.16 -16.07
CA ALA A 469 -11.42 10.39 -17.21
C ALA A 469 -11.69 11.37 -18.38
N PRO A 470 -11.06 11.23 -19.57
CA PRO A 470 -11.28 12.16 -20.67
C PRO A 470 -12.74 12.10 -21.09
N ALA A 471 -13.37 13.27 -21.16
CA ALA A 471 -14.63 13.45 -21.88
C ALA A 471 -14.43 12.85 -23.28
N GLY A 472 -15.20 11.80 -23.60
CA GLY A 472 -15.07 11.07 -24.84
C GLY A 472 -14.96 12.05 -26.02
N ASN A 473 -13.88 11.90 -26.79
CA ASN A 473 -13.76 12.57 -28.08
C ASN A 473 -14.95 12.13 -28.94
N GLY A 474 -15.97 12.98 -28.94
CA GLY A 474 -17.04 12.94 -29.93
C GLY A 474 -16.41 13.00 -31.30
N SER A 475 -16.67 11.96 -32.08
CA SER A 475 -16.47 11.87 -33.50
C SER A 475 -16.76 13.20 -34.19
N ALA A 476 -15.78 13.76 -34.86
CA ALA A 476 -15.99 14.71 -35.93
C ALA A 476 -15.24 14.20 -37.16
N ALA A 477 -16.08 13.78 -38.14
CA ALA A 477 -15.91 13.66 -39.60
C ALA A 477 -14.54 13.27 -40.17
#